data_2da793686e91bb3b39c9d57cb87f69e4
#
_entry.id   2da793686e91bb3b39c9d57cb87f69e4
#
_cell.length_a   1.000
_cell.length_b   1.000
_cell.length_c   1.000
_cell.angle_alpha   90.00
_cell.angle_beta   90.00
_cell.angle_gamma   90.00
#
_symmetry.space_group_name_H-M   'P 1'
#
loop_
_entity.id
_entity.type
_entity.pdbx_description
1 polymer ?
#
loop_
_entity_poly.entity_id
_entity_poly.type
_entity_poly.pdbx_seq_one_letter_code
_entity_poly.pdbx_strand_id
1 'polypeptide(L)'
;MLFDNLAEILLKGGVAPRHVRRYVAELREHLEDLTEQQRHAGHDQEDAALRARALLGEDDELAAAMLEQKQFRSFIARAPWAVFIPLPPIIALLASRLIFGSLAQIGGHYGFLANHAPLPPPWYQVLATDVTAILNLFTMPLTAALFVALAARQRLKPIWPLAATLLLLVLFIHSDATFAPSDPEHGIVLGFAPIFEKPAQEVMLDHWPLVTAQYLLTLVPWLWLLTRRQLTHSKL
;
A
#
# COMPACT_ATOMS: atom_id res chain seq x y z
N MET A 1 -26.46 -8.83 0.12
CA MET A 1 -27.04 -7.57 -0.42
C MET A 1 -27.19 -7.68 -1.92
N LEU A 2 -28.16 -6.92 -2.51
CA LEU A 2 -28.41 -6.94 -3.96
C LEU A 2 -27.16 -6.45 -4.71
N PHE A 3 -26.71 -7.15 -5.76
CA PHE A 3 -25.51 -6.84 -6.58
C PHE A 3 -24.14 -6.95 -5.91
N ASP A 4 -24.01 -7.56 -4.74
CA ASP A 4 -22.67 -7.77 -4.13
C ASP A 4 -21.82 -8.73 -4.96
N ASN A 5 -22.44 -9.77 -5.54
CA ASN A 5 -21.78 -10.71 -6.42
C ASN A 5 -21.29 -10.02 -7.71
N LEU A 6 -22.15 -9.23 -8.36
CA LEU A 6 -21.79 -8.42 -9.52
C LEU A 6 -20.60 -7.49 -9.22
N ALA A 7 -20.66 -6.78 -8.10
CA ALA A 7 -19.57 -5.89 -7.71
C ALA A 7 -18.23 -6.65 -7.53
N GLU A 8 -18.28 -7.86 -6.97
CA GLU A 8 -17.08 -8.68 -6.80
C GLU A 8 -16.54 -9.21 -8.13
N ILE A 9 -17.39 -9.64 -9.06
CA ILE A 9 -16.99 -10.06 -10.41
C ILE A 9 -16.30 -8.91 -11.14
N LEU A 10 -16.88 -7.71 -11.11
CA LEU A 10 -16.32 -6.52 -11.76
C LEU A 10 -14.97 -6.11 -11.16
N LEU A 11 -14.84 -6.13 -9.82
CA LEU A 11 -13.57 -5.82 -9.15
C LEU A 11 -12.49 -6.87 -9.49
N LYS A 12 -12.83 -8.16 -9.49
CA LYS A 12 -11.92 -9.24 -9.92
C LYS A 12 -11.52 -9.09 -11.39
N GLY A 13 -12.43 -8.62 -12.24
CA GLY A 13 -12.19 -8.31 -13.65
C GLY A 13 -11.34 -7.05 -13.89
N GLY A 14 -10.96 -6.33 -12.80
CA GLY A 14 -10.07 -5.17 -12.86
C GLY A 14 -10.77 -3.84 -13.15
N VAL A 15 -12.09 -3.77 -13.06
CA VAL A 15 -12.82 -2.51 -13.16
C VAL A 15 -12.48 -1.62 -11.95
N ALA A 16 -12.26 -0.32 -12.20
CA ALA A 16 -11.90 0.59 -11.12
C ALA A 16 -13.06 0.74 -10.12
N PRO A 17 -12.80 0.70 -8.79
CA PRO A 17 -13.83 0.69 -7.76
C PRO A 17 -14.84 1.86 -7.85
N ARG A 18 -14.41 3.01 -8.37
CA ARG A 18 -15.29 4.16 -8.61
C ARG A 18 -16.36 3.85 -9.65
N HIS A 19 -16.00 3.14 -10.72
CA HIS A 19 -16.92 2.77 -11.79
C HIS A 19 -17.86 1.65 -11.35
N VAL A 20 -17.36 0.68 -10.58
CA VAL A 20 -18.19 -0.37 -9.99
C VAL A 20 -19.28 0.22 -9.10
N ARG A 21 -18.90 1.14 -8.19
CA ARG A 21 -19.89 1.79 -7.30
C ARG A 21 -20.96 2.57 -8.07
N ARG A 22 -20.54 3.32 -9.09
CA ARG A 22 -21.45 4.08 -9.94
C ARG A 22 -22.40 3.16 -10.70
N TYR A 23 -21.86 2.13 -11.33
CA TYR A 23 -22.66 1.17 -12.10
C TYR A 23 -23.67 0.43 -11.23
N VAL A 24 -23.29 -0.03 -10.05
CA VAL A 24 -24.21 -0.67 -9.10
C VAL A 24 -25.30 0.30 -8.62
N ALA A 25 -24.98 1.59 -8.45
CA ALA A 25 -25.98 2.60 -8.10
C ALA A 25 -26.99 2.80 -9.25
N GLU A 26 -26.51 2.96 -10.48
CA GLU A 26 -27.33 3.09 -11.68
C GLU A 26 -28.25 1.86 -11.88
N LEU A 27 -27.73 0.65 -11.63
CA LEU A 27 -28.55 -0.57 -11.70
C LEU A 27 -29.63 -0.65 -10.62
N ARG A 28 -29.39 -0.12 -9.42
CA ARG A 28 -30.42 -0.06 -8.37
C ARG A 28 -31.54 0.89 -8.74
N GLU A 29 -31.20 2.09 -9.21
CA GLU A 29 -32.18 3.06 -9.70
C GLU A 29 -33.02 2.44 -10.84
N HIS A 30 -32.36 1.80 -11.81
CA HIS A 30 -33.06 1.16 -12.92
C HIS A 30 -33.97 0.00 -12.47
N LEU A 31 -33.56 -0.77 -11.46
CA LEU A 31 -34.38 -1.84 -10.88
C LEU A 31 -35.63 -1.26 -10.16
N GLU A 32 -35.47 -0.13 -9.46
CA GLU A 32 -36.58 0.58 -8.82
C GLU A 32 -37.56 1.08 -9.86
N ASP A 33 -37.11 1.69 -10.96
CA ASP A 33 -37.95 2.13 -12.08
C ASP A 33 -38.71 0.97 -12.75
N LEU A 34 -38.00 -0.13 -13.01
CA LEU A 34 -38.63 -1.32 -13.58
C LEU A 34 -39.69 -1.94 -12.62
N THR A 35 -39.40 -1.93 -11.32
CA THR A 35 -40.36 -2.43 -10.31
C THR A 35 -41.63 -1.57 -10.28
N GLU A 36 -41.47 -0.24 -10.31
CA GLU A 36 -42.59 0.67 -10.35
C GLU A 36 -43.42 0.51 -11.64
N GLN A 37 -42.74 0.32 -12.78
CA GLN A 37 -43.42 0.04 -14.06
C GLN A 37 -44.25 -1.23 -14.01
N GLN A 38 -43.73 -2.31 -13.40
CA GLN A 38 -44.47 -3.58 -13.23
C GLN A 38 -45.65 -3.40 -12.25
N ARG A 39 -45.54 -2.59 -11.21
CA ARG A 39 -46.66 -2.24 -10.34
C ARG A 39 -47.77 -1.48 -11.07
N HIS A 40 -47.42 -0.54 -11.91
CA HIS A 40 -48.39 0.17 -12.75
C HIS A 40 -49.05 -0.73 -13.78
N ALA A 41 -48.40 -1.85 -14.19
CA ALA A 41 -48.99 -2.88 -15.04
C ALA A 41 -49.95 -3.82 -14.30
N GLY A 42 -50.18 -3.60 -12.99
CA GLY A 42 -51.15 -4.33 -12.19
C GLY A 42 -50.61 -5.55 -11.42
N HIS A 43 -49.28 -5.71 -11.37
CA HIS A 43 -48.67 -6.78 -10.56
C HIS A 43 -48.55 -6.35 -9.08
N ASP A 44 -48.63 -7.33 -8.17
CA ASP A 44 -48.39 -7.06 -6.77
C ASP A 44 -46.89 -6.73 -6.53
N GLN A 45 -46.55 -6.28 -5.31
CA GLN A 45 -45.20 -5.78 -5.00
C GLN A 45 -44.13 -6.87 -5.15
N GLU A 46 -44.42 -8.10 -4.76
CA GLU A 46 -43.47 -9.21 -4.79
C GLU A 46 -43.27 -9.71 -6.25
N ASP A 47 -44.36 -9.88 -7.00
CA ASP A 47 -44.32 -10.28 -8.41
C ASP A 47 -43.69 -9.20 -9.29
N ALA A 48 -43.96 -7.92 -9.02
CA ALA A 48 -43.34 -6.79 -9.70
C ALA A 48 -41.81 -6.78 -9.52
N ALA A 49 -41.31 -7.01 -8.29
CA ALA A 49 -39.88 -7.06 -8.01
C ALA A 49 -39.19 -8.25 -8.70
N LEU A 50 -39.82 -9.42 -8.71
CA LEU A 50 -39.30 -10.61 -9.39
C LEU A 50 -39.20 -10.39 -10.90
N ARG A 51 -40.23 -9.82 -11.51
CA ARG A 51 -40.28 -9.52 -12.96
C ARG A 51 -39.23 -8.44 -13.31
N ALA A 52 -39.16 -7.40 -12.54
CA ALA A 52 -38.17 -6.34 -12.75
C ALA A 52 -36.72 -6.91 -12.68
N ARG A 53 -36.45 -7.82 -11.75
CA ARG A 53 -35.16 -8.49 -11.65
C ARG A 53 -34.87 -9.39 -12.86
N ALA A 54 -35.87 -10.11 -13.33
CA ALA A 54 -35.75 -10.95 -14.53
C ALA A 54 -35.52 -10.11 -15.82
N LEU A 55 -36.14 -8.94 -15.91
CA LEU A 55 -35.93 -8.01 -17.03
C LEU A 55 -34.54 -7.35 -17.02
N LEU A 56 -33.97 -7.13 -15.84
CA LEU A 56 -32.62 -6.53 -15.70
C LEU A 56 -31.51 -7.48 -16.18
N GLY A 57 -31.76 -8.80 -16.14
CA GLY A 57 -30.78 -9.83 -16.51
C GLY A 57 -29.96 -10.35 -15.31
N GLU A 58 -29.12 -11.35 -15.59
CA GLU A 58 -28.28 -11.96 -14.57
C GLU A 58 -27.01 -11.18 -14.30
N ASP A 59 -26.42 -11.33 -13.10
CA ASP A 59 -25.20 -10.65 -12.69
C ASP A 59 -24.02 -10.91 -13.64
N ASP A 60 -23.94 -12.13 -14.19
CA ASP A 60 -22.87 -12.52 -15.12
C ASP A 60 -22.98 -11.81 -16.48
N GLU A 61 -24.21 -11.63 -16.99
CA GLU A 61 -24.45 -10.90 -18.24
C GLU A 61 -24.14 -9.42 -18.09
N LEU A 62 -24.61 -8.81 -16.98
CA LEU A 62 -24.31 -7.41 -16.64
C LEU A 62 -22.81 -7.19 -16.43
N ALA A 63 -22.13 -8.16 -15.80
CA ALA A 63 -20.68 -8.11 -15.64
C ALA A 63 -19.96 -8.20 -16.97
N ALA A 64 -20.35 -9.12 -17.86
CA ALA A 64 -19.73 -9.31 -19.16
C ALA A 64 -19.77 -8.02 -19.99
N ALA A 65 -20.92 -7.36 -20.08
CA ALA A 65 -21.10 -6.10 -20.80
C ALA A 65 -20.16 -4.99 -20.30
N MET A 66 -19.99 -4.88 -18.97
CA MET A 66 -19.10 -3.89 -18.36
C MET A 66 -17.61 -4.25 -18.54
N LEU A 67 -17.25 -5.54 -18.48
CA LEU A 67 -15.87 -6.03 -18.62
C LEU A 67 -15.31 -5.88 -20.04
N GLU A 68 -16.15 -5.87 -21.07
CA GLU A 68 -15.75 -5.59 -22.44
C GLU A 68 -15.20 -4.17 -22.60
N GLN A 69 -15.63 -3.24 -21.75
CA GLN A 69 -15.25 -1.84 -21.82
C GLN A 69 -13.89 -1.60 -21.15
N LYS A 70 -12.79 -1.73 -21.91
CA LYS A 70 -11.41 -1.57 -21.43
C LYS A 70 -11.14 -0.22 -20.76
N GLN A 71 -11.89 0.82 -21.08
CA GLN A 71 -11.76 2.16 -20.51
C GLN A 71 -12.04 2.22 -19.00
N PHE A 72 -12.85 1.31 -18.48
CA PHE A 72 -13.20 1.27 -17.05
C PHE A 72 -12.22 0.48 -16.20
N ARG A 73 -11.26 -0.22 -16.81
CA ARG A 73 -10.22 -0.94 -16.08
C ARG A 73 -9.27 0.04 -15.39
N SER A 74 -8.93 -0.25 -14.14
CA SER A 74 -7.95 0.57 -13.42
C SER A 74 -6.56 0.42 -14.04
N PHE A 75 -5.75 1.49 -14.00
CA PHE A 75 -4.36 1.44 -14.45
C PHE A 75 -3.57 0.36 -13.71
N ILE A 76 -3.81 0.23 -12.40
CA ILE A 76 -3.16 -0.77 -11.54
C ILE A 76 -3.50 -2.20 -11.98
N ALA A 77 -4.72 -2.45 -12.45
CA ALA A 77 -5.12 -3.75 -12.96
C ALA A 77 -4.55 -4.05 -14.36
N ARG A 78 -4.28 -3.01 -15.17
CA ARG A 78 -3.67 -3.17 -16.51
C ARG A 78 -2.17 -3.41 -16.45
N ALA A 79 -1.48 -2.68 -15.58
CA ALA A 79 -0.02 -2.72 -15.47
C ALA A 79 0.41 -2.77 -13.99
N PRO A 80 0.10 -3.87 -13.27
CA PRO A 80 0.41 -3.96 -11.84
C PRO A 80 1.93 -3.91 -11.60
N TRP A 81 2.74 -4.42 -12.50
CA TRP A 81 4.20 -4.37 -12.42
C TRP A 81 4.72 -2.93 -12.36
N ALA A 82 4.10 -1.99 -13.09
CA ALA A 82 4.52 -0.58 -13.10
C ALA A 82 4.27 0.14 -11.78
N VAL A 83 3.40 -0.41 -10.93
CA VAL A 83 3.09 0.13 -9.60
C VAL A 83 3.84 -0.63 -8.52
N PHE A 84 3.82 -1.96 -8.55
CA PHE A 84 4.33 -2.80 -7.46
C PHE A 84 5.83 -3.06 -7.50
N ILE A 85 6.53 -2.75 -8.60
CA ILE A 85 7.98 -2.88 -8.69
C ILE A 85 8.68 -1.56 -8.36
N PRO A 86 8.49 -0.44 -9.10
CA PRO A 86 9.26 0.76 -8.85
C PRO A 86 8.77 1.60 -7.68
N LEU A 87 7.45 1.66 -7.42
CA LEU A 87 6.93 2.58 -6.41
C LEU A 87 7.30 2.24 -4.96
N PRO A 88 7.31 0.98 -4.50
CA PRO A 88 7.67 0.67 -3.12
C PRO A 88 9.05 1.22 -2.73
N PRO A 89 10.14 0.94 -3.45
CA PRO A 89 11.45 1.49 -3.11
C PRO A 89 11.50 3.02 -3.27
N ILE A 90 10.84 3.59 -4.27
CA ILE A 90 10.79 5.04 -4.45
C ILE A 90 10.11 5.71 -3.24
N ILE A 91 8.99 5.19 -2.77
CA ILE A 91 8.27 5.73 -1.61
C ILE A 91 9.12 5.61 -0.35
N ALA A 92 9.75 4.45 -0.12
CA ALA A 92 10.63 4.25 1.02
C ALA A 92 11.83 5.21 1.01
N LEU A 93 12.46 5.38 -0.14
CA LEU A 93 13.56 6.35 -0.33
C LEU A 93 13.11 7.79 -0.11
N LEU A 94 11.98 8.20 -0.68
CA LEU A 94 11.48 9.56 -0.51
C LEU A 94 11.10 9.86 0.94
N ALA A 95 10.46 8.92 1.64
CA ALA A 95 10.15 9.07 3.06
C ALA A 95 11.42 9.24 3.89
N SER A 96 12.43 8.41 3.67
CA SER A 96 13.72 8.52 4.34
C SER A 96 14.39 9.87 4.02
N ARG A 97 14.44 10.27 2.74
CA ARG A 97 15.01 11.55 2.31
C ARG A 97 14.34 12.77 2.94
N LEU A 98 13.01 12.77 3.01
CA LEU A 98 12.27 13.88 3.61
C LEU A 98 12.58 14.02 5.10
N ILE A 99 12.64 12.93 5.83
CA ILE A 99 12.87 12.95 7.28
C ILE A 99 14.34 13.31 7.58
N PHE A 100 15.30 12.69 6.89
CA PHE A 100 16.72 13.07 7.03
C PHE A 100 16.97 14.51 6.58
N GLY A 101 16.34 14.95 5.50
CA GLY A 101 16.40 16.34 5.07
C GLY A 101 15.89 17.30 6.14
N SER A 102 14.83 16.95 6.86
CA SER A 102 14.32 17.76 7.97
C SER A 102 15.29 17.79 9.15
N LEU A 103 15.87 16.66 9.52
CA LEU A 103 16.91 16.61 10.56
C LEU A 103 18.15 17.44 10.15
N ALA A 104 18.60 17.31 8.91
CA ALA A 104 19.72 18.09 8.39
C ALA A 104 19.43 19.61 8.39
N GLN A 105 18.21 20.02 8.05
CA GLN A 105 17.80 21.44 8.13
C GLN A 105 17.83 21.94 9.57
N ILE A 106 17.35 21.18 10.54
CA ILE A 106 17.42 21.53 11.96
C ILE A 106 18.89 21.66 12.38
N GLY A 107 19.72 20.65 12.08
CA GLY A 107 21.14 20.69 12.41
C GLY A 107 21.89 21.86 11.75
N GLY A 108 21.54 22.16 10.49
CA GLY A 108 22.10 23.31 9.77
C GLY A 108 21.68 24.66 10.35
N HIS A 109 20.40 24.79 10.73
CA HIS A 109 19.89 26.03 11.36
C HIS A 109 20.59 26.37 12.67
N TYR A 110 20.91 25.36 13.46
CA TYR A 110 21.66 25.54 14.72
C TYR A 110 23.19 25.49 14.55
N GLY A 111 23.68 25.34 13.33
CA GLY A 111 25.11 25.30 13.03
C GLY A 111 25.82 23.99 13.44
N PHE A 112 25.09 22.93 13.77
CA PHE A 112 25.65 21.65 14.22
C PHE A 112 26.35 20.88 13.10
N LEU A 113 25.99 21.16 11.84
CA LEU A 113 26.53 20.48 10.64
C LEU A 113 27.67 21.27 9.96
N ALA A 114 28.12 22.36 10.56
CA ALA A 114 29.24 23.14 10.01
C ALA A 114 30.58 22.38 10.21
N ASN A 115 31.49 22.54 9.25
CA ASN A 115 32.84 22.00 9.38
C ASN A 115 33.50 22.52 10.67
N HIS A 116 34.03 21.61 11.45
CA HIS A 116 34.62 21.89 12.77
C HIS A 116 33.63 22.37 13.86
N ALA A 117 32.32 22.14 13.66
CA ALA A 117 31.36 22.42 14.71
C ALA A 117 31.60 21.52 15.93
N PRO A 118 31.35 22.01 17.16
CA PRO A 118 31.35 21.16 18.33
C PRO A 118 30.24 20.12 18.20
N LEU A 119 30.37 19.00 18.92
CA LEU A 119 29.32 17.98 18.96
C LEU A 119 27.95 18.61 19.23
N PRO A 120 26.89 18.17 18.53
CA PRO A 120 25.56 18.69 18.79
C PRO A 120 25.14 18.45 20.23
N PRO A 121 24.24 19.29 20.76
CA PRO A 121 23.73 19.09 22.11
C PRO A 121 23.02 17.73 22.24
N PRO A 122 22.98 17.13 23.42
CA PRO A 122 22.45 15.80 23.68
C PRO A 122 21.01 15.60 23.14
N TRP A 123 20.18 16.65 23.22
CA TRP A 123 18.80 16.57 22.71
C TRP A 123 18.74 16.32 21.19
N TYR A 124 19.64 16.89 20.41
CA TYR A 124 19.69 16.66 18.96
C TYR A 124 20.24 15.28 18.63
N GLN A 125 21.24 14.81 19.36
CA GLN A 125 21.77 13.45 19.20
C GLN A 125 20.69 12.41 19.47
N VAL A 126 19.96 12.54 20.58
CA VAL A 126 18.83 11.65 20.94
C VAL A 126 17.76 11.72 19.88
N LEU A 127 17.34 12.93 19.47
CA LEU A 127 16.33 13.11 18.43
C LEU A 127 16.72 12.40 17.13
N ALA A 128 17.95 12.61 16.65
CA ALA A 128 18.41 12.02 15.40
C ALA A 128 18.51 10.49 15.50
N THR A 129 18.99 9.94 16.62
CA THR A 129 19.08 8.50 16.85
C THR A 129 17.70 7.86 16.94
N ASP A 130 16.78 8.44 17.71
CA ASP A 130 15.43 7.90 17.88
C ASP A 130 14.63 7.94 16.56
N VAL A 131 14.71 9.06 15.83
CA VAL A 131 14.06 9.20 14.52
C VAL A 131 14.63 8.18 13.54
N THR A 132 15.94 7.96 13.53
CA THR A 132 16.58 6.95 12.69
C THR A 132 16.13 5.54 13.05
N ALA A 133 16.06 5.20 14.33
CA ALA A 133 15.58 3.89 14.78
C ALA A 133 14.11 3.65 14.37
N ILE A 134 13.25 4.66 14.54
CA ILE A 134 11.84 4.61 14.12
C ILE A 134 11.73 4.44 12.61
N LEU A 135 12.51 5.19 11.83
CA LEU A 135 12.54 5.06 10.37
C LEU A 135 12.94 3.66 9.94
N ASN A 136 14.02 3.15 10.49
CA ASN A 136 14.52 1.81 10.18
C ASN A 136 13.47 0.74 10.49
N LEU A 137 12.77 0.88 11.60
CA LEU A 137 11.79 -0.12 12.02
C LEU A 137 10.49 -0.07 11.20
N PHE A 138 10.00 1.11 10.82
CA PHE A 138 8.63 1.28 10.31
C PHE A 138 8.54 1.60 8.82
N THR A 139 9.57 2.16 8.16
CA THR A 139 9.45 2.59 6.76
C THR A 139 9.09 1.45 5.82
N MET A 140 9.77 0.31 5.91
CA MET A 140 9.47 -0.85 5.06
C MET A 140 8.13 -1.52 5.39
N PRO A 141 7.81 -1.82 6.67
CA PRO A 141 6.52 -2.40 7.03
C PRO A 141 5.32 -1.54 6.62
N LEU A 142 5.39 -0.23 6.82
CA LEU A 142 4.33 0.69 6.42
C LEU A 142 4.19 0.77 4.89
N THR A 143 5.30 0.80 4.17
CA THR A 143 5.28 0.76 2.70
C THR A 143 4.69 -0.56 2.21
N ALA A 144 5.10 -1.70 2.76
CA ALA A 144 4.52 -3.00 2.41
C ALA A 144 3.02 -3.06 2.71
N ALA A 145 2.58 -2.56 3.89
CA ALA A 145 1.18 -2.49 4.27
C ALA A 145 0.35 -1.64 3.30
N LEU A 146 0.88 -0.51 2.83
CA LEU A 146 0.25 0.34 1.83
C LEU A 146 -0.02 -0.44 0.53
N PHE A 147 0.98 -1.15 0.00
CA PHE A 147 0.84 -1.92 -1.23
C PHE A 147 -0.04 -3.15 -1.06
N VAL A 148 -0.01 -3.81 0.09
CA VAL A 148 -0.95 -4.88 0.43
C VAL A 148 -2.39 -4.35 0.47
N ALA A 149 -2.63 -3.22 1.11
CA ALA A 149 -3.95 -2.59 1.16
C ALA A 149 -4.44 -2.17 -0.24
N LEU A 150 -3.54 -1.63 -1.08
CA LEU A 150 -3.84 -1.28 -2.46
C LEU A 150 -4.23 -2.52 -3.28
N ALA A 151 -3.48 -3.61 -3.18
CA ALA A 151 -3.78 -4.88 -3.84
C ALA A 151 -5.10 -5.49 -3.35
N ALA A 152 -5.38 -5.41 -2.06
CA ALA A 152 -6.63 -5.89 -1.48
C ALA A 152 -7.85 -5.12 -2.00
N ARG A 153 -7.75 -3.78 -2.08
CA ARG A 153 -8.82 -2.91 -2.62
C ARG A 153 -9.12 -3.17 -4.10
N GLN A 154 -8.10 -3.51 -4.88
CA GLN A 154 -8.19 -3.77 -6.31
C GLN A 154 -8.41 -5.26 -6.64
N ARG A 155 -8.56 -6.12 -5.64
CA ARG A 155 -8.71 -7.59 -5.80
C ARG A 155 -7.61 -8.22 -6.67
N LEU A 156 -6.40 -7.64 -6.67
CA LEU A 156 -5.28 -8.12 -7.46
C LEU A 156 -4.76 -9.47 -6.94
N LYS A 157 -4.08 -10.21 -7.82
CA LYS A 157 -3.40 -11.47 -7.43
C LYS A 157 -2.38 -11.20 -6.31
N PRO A 158 -2.26 -12.09 -5.30
CA PRO A 158 -1.37 -11.88 -4.14
C PRO A 158 0.12 -11.84 -4.50
N ILE A 159 0.48 -12.26 -5.72
CA ILE A 159 1.86 -12.22 -6.22
C ILE A 159 2.42 -10.79 -6.30
N TRP A 160 1.58 -9.79 -6.60
CA TRP A 160 2.04 -8.40 -6.75
C TRP A 160 2.48 -7.76 -5.43
N PRO A 161 1.66 -7.78 -4.36
CA PRO A 161 2.13 -7.29 -3.06
C PRO A 161 3.27 -8.15 -2.48
N LEU A 162 3.34 -9.46 -2.80
CA LEU A 162 4.50 -10.28 -2.46
C LEU A 162 5.77 -9.77 -3.14
N ALA A 163 5.71 -9.53 -4.46
CA ALA A 163 6.86 -9.00 -5.21
C ALA A 163 7.33 -7.65 -4.66
N ALA A 164 6.39 -6.75 -4.33
CA ALA A 164 6.70 -5.48 -3.69
C ALA A 164 7.39 -5.66 -2.32
N THR A 165 6.87 -6.56 -1.49
CA THR A 165 7.43 -6.87 -0.16
C THR A 165 8.83 -7.48 -0.27
N LEU A 166 9.02 -8.46 -1.15
CA LEU A 166 10.33 -9.09 -1.37
C LEU A 166 11.35 -8.09 -1.92
N LEU A 167 10.92 -7.21 -2.83
CA LEU A 167 11.80 -6.16 -3.36
C LEU A 167 12.27 -5.20 -2.26
N LEU A 168 11.38 -4.79 -1.35
CA LEU A 168 11.74 -3.97 -0.20
C LEU A 168 12.76 -4.69 0.71
N LEU A 169 12.55 -5.99 0.97
CA LEU A 169 13.46 -6.80 1.80
C LEU A 169 14.84 -6.96 1.15
N VAL A 170 14.89 -7.13 -0.18
CA VAL A 170 16.17 -7.25 -0.93
C VAL A 170 16.90 -5.92 -1.00
N LEU A 171 16.18 -4.83 -1.21
CA LEU A 171 16.80 -3.51 -1.33
C LEU A 171 17.23 -2.91 0.01
N PHE A 172 16.76 -3.45 1.13
CA PHE A 172 17.07 -3.03 2.50
C PHE A 172 17.69 -1.62 2.58
N ILE A 173 16.88 -0.62 2.83
CA ILE A 173 17.34 0.75 3.00
C ILE A 173 17.56 0.96 4.48
N HIS A 174 18.82 1.08 4.88
CA HIS A 174 19.21 1.40 6.24
C HIS A 174 19.54 2.89 6.35
N SER A 175 19.07 3.48 7.41
CA SER A 175 19.34 4.87 7.75
C SER A 175 20.25 4.89 8.98
N ASP A 176 21.25 5.77 9.00
CA ASP A 176 22.19 5.90 10.10
C ASP A 176 22.38 7.35 10.52
N ALA A 177 22.53 7.54 11.84
CA ALA A 177 22.88 8.81 12.45
C ALA A 177 24.03 8.55 13.43
N THR A 178 25.26 8.78 12.98
CA THR A 178 26.45 8.61 13.80
C THR A 178 27.05 9.96 14.21
N PHE A 179 27.47 10.03 15.46
CA PHE A 179 28.10 11.19 16.07
C PHE A 179 29.48 10.76 16.55
N ALA A 180 30.53 11.01 15.74
CA ALA A 180 31.88 10.61 16.04
C ALA A 180 32.70 11.80 16.56
N PRO A 181 32.98 11.88 17.87
CA PRO A 181 33.79 12.98 18.44
C PRO A 181 35.27 12.90 18.06
N SER A 182 35.72 11.74 17.56
CA SER A 182 37.12 11.47 17.27
C SER A 182 37.55 11.79 15.84
N ASP A 183 36.62 12.10 14.95
CA ASP A 183 36.92 12.47 13.56
C ASP A 183 36.62 13.95 13.31
N PRO A 184 37.67 14.81 13.25
CA PRO A 184 37.47 16.23 13.02
C PRO A 184 36.96 16.60 11.62
N GLU A 185 37.03 15.66 10.67
CA GLU A 185 36.49 15.86 9.30
C GLU A 185 35.06 15.42 9.14
N HIS A 186 34.58 14.46 9.97
CA HIS A 186 33.25 13.84 9.84
C HIS A 186 32.49 13.75 11.17
N GLY A 187 32.39 14.83 11.91
CA GLY A 187 31.78 14.86 13.25
C GLY A 187 30.34 14.39 13.33
N ILE A 188 29.59 14.47 12.23
CA ILE A 188 28.19 14.00 12.13
C ILE A 188 27.95 13.38 10.75
N VAL A 189 27.54 12.12 10.72
CA VAL A 189 27.07 11.47 9.50
C VAL A 189 25.60 11.16 9.65
N LEU A 190 24.78 11.84 8.83
CA LEU A 190 23.37 11.51 8.62
C LEU A 190 23.26 10.91 7.22
N GLY A 191 22.98 9.64 7.13
CA GLY A 191 22.97 8.96 5.85
C GLY A 191 21.92 7.86 5.77
N PHE A 192 21.71 7.37 4.56
CA PHE A 192 21.02 6.11 4.29
C PHE A 192 21.82 5.39 3.20
N ALA A 193 21.91 4.08 3.36
CA ALA A 193 22.64 3.23 2.43
C ALA A 193 21.78 2.00 2.06
N PRO A 194 21.78 1.59 0.80
CA PRO A 194 21.24 0.29 0.41
C PRO A 194 22.15 -0.83 0.93
N ILE A 195 21.57 -2.03 1.10
CA ILE A 195 22.25 -3.22 1.62
C ILE A 195 23.59 -3.57 0.91
N PHE A 196 23.75 -3.10 -0.33
CA PHE A 196 24.92 -3.42 -1.15
C PHE A 196 26.16 -2.61 -0.79
N GLU A 197 26.03 -1.59 0.02
CA GLU A 197 27.16 -0.81 0.51
C GLU A 197 27.75 -1.45 1.79
N LYS A 198 29.10 -1.48 1.89
CA LYS A 198 29.80 -2.07 3.03
C LYS A 198 29.30 -1.60 4.41
N PRO A 199 29.04 -0.29 4.62
CA PRO A 199 28.53 0.18 5.91
C PRO A 199 27.18 -0.48 6.30
N ALA A 200 26.28 -0.73 5.34
CA ALA A 200 25.01 -1.37 5.63
C ALA A 200 25.17 -2.83 6.07
N GLN A 201 26.17 -3.56 5.56
CA GLN A 201 26.47 -4.93 5.98
C GLN A 201 27.00 -4.98 7.42
N GLU A 202 27.87 -4.06 7.79
CA GLU A 202 28.40 -3.95 9.17
C GLU A 202 27.26 -3.63 10.15
N VAL A 203 26.44 -2.65 9.84
CA VAL A 203 25.25 -2.30 10.65
C VAL A 203 24.28 -3.45 10.77
N MET A 204 24.10 -4.25 9.72
CA MET A 204 23.24 -5.45 9.74
C MET A 204 23.74 -6.48 10.75
N LEU A 205 25.06 -6.65 10.90
CA LEU A 205 25.67 -7.57 11.86
C LEU A 205 25.58 -7.03 13.29
N ASP A 206 25.79 -5.74 13.49
CA ASP A 206 25.78 -5.13 14.83
C ASP A 206 24.35 -4.95 15.37
N HIS A 207 23.37 -4.73 14.51
CA HIS A 207 21.98 -4.47 14.89
C HIS A 207 21.01 -5.57 14.42
N TRP A 208 21.47 -6.82 14.32
CA TRP A 208 20.69 -7.95 13.83
C TRP A 208 19.30 -8.12 14.47
N PRO A 209 19.06 -7.83 15.77
CA PRO A 209 17.71 -7.97 16.32
C PRO A 209 16.73 -6.98 15.73
N LEU A 210 17.15 -5.73 15.51
CA LEU A 210 16.34 -4.67 14.90
C LEU A 210 16.03 -5.00 13.43
N VAL A 211 17.05 -5.46 12.70
CA VAL A 211 16.92 -5.87 11.29
C VAL A 211 15.96 -7.06 11.16
N THR A 212 16.09 -8.04 12.04
CA THR A 212 15.19 -9.20 12.07
C THR A 212 13.76 -8.77 12.37
N ALA A 213 13.55 -7.90 13.35
CA ALA A 213 12.23 -7.37 13.68
C ALA A 213 11.63 -6.61 12.50
N GLN A 214 12.40 -5.78 11.80
CA GLN A 214 11.98 -5.07 10.60
C GLN A 214 11.53 -6.01 9.49
N TYR A 215 12.30 -7.07 9.21
CA TYR A 215 11.94 -8.08 8.20
C TYR A 215 10.66 -8.81 8.56
N LEU A 216 10.52 -9.25 9.80
CA LEU A 216 9.31 -9.93 10.27
C LEU A 216 8.08 -9.01 10.15
N LEU A 217 8.19 -7.76 10.62
CA LEU A 217 7.12 -6.78 10.52
C LEU A 217 6.73 -6.46 9.07
N THR A 218 7.70 -6.46 8.14
CA THR A 218 7.45 -6.21 6.71
C THR A 218 6.67 -7.35 6.06
N LEU A 219 6.80 -8.59 6.54
CA LEU A 219 6.04 -9.74 6.04
C LEU A 219 4.61 -9.83 6.60
N VAL A 220 4.35 -9.26 7.78
CA VAL A 220 3.04 -9.34 8.47
C VAL A 220 1.86 -8.91 7.59
N PRO A 221 1.88 -7.75 6.89
CA PRO A 221 0.75 -7.33 6.06
C PRO A 221 0.40 -8.32 4.94
N TRP A 222 1.41 -8.93 4.33
CA TRP A 222 1.21 -9.93 3.28
C TRP A 222 0.64 -11.23 3.83
N LEU A 223 1.16 -11.73 4.96
CA LEU A 223 0.63 -12.92 5.65
C LEU A 223 -0.82 -12.72 6.06
N TRP A 224 -1.15 -11.53 6.59
CA TRP A 224 -2.53 -11.17 6.91
C TRP A 224 -3.45 -11.21 5.69
N LEU A 225 -2.99 -10.73 4.52
CA LEU A 225 -3.76 -10.81 3.28
C LEU A 225 -4.06 -12.25 2.87
N LEU A 226 -3.08 -13.16 3.01
CA LEU A 226 -3.25 -14.58 2.70
C LEU A 226 -4.27 -15.25 3.63
N THR A 227 -4.15 -15.07 4.93
CA THR A 227 -5.07 -15.67 5.92
C THR A 227 -6.49 -15.16 5.71
N ARG A 228 -6.68 -13.87 5.45
CA ARG A 228 -8.00 -13.31 5.16
C ARG A 228 -8.64 -13.93 3.91
N ARG A 229 -7.87 -14.20 2.86
CA ARG A 229 -8.38 -14.85 1.64
C ARG A 229 -8.77 -16.31 1.86
N GLN A 230 -8.00 -17.05 2.65
CA GLN A 230 -8.32 -18.44 2.98
C GLN A 230 -9.65 -18.54 3.75
N LEU A 231 -9.86 -17.64 4.74
CA LEU A 231 -11.09 -17.59 5.53
C LEU A 231 -12.33 -17.25 4.70
N THR A 232 -12.19 -16.49 3.62
CA THR A 232 -13.33 -16.22 2.71
C THR A 232 -13.64 -17.39 1.79
N HIS A 233 -12.66 -18.21 1.42
CA HIS A 233 -12.89 -19.42 0.60
C HIS A 233 -13.42 -20.63 1.39
N SER A 234 -13.20 -20.68 2.71
CA SER A 234 -13.71 -21.77 3.55
C SER A 234 -15.17 -21.61 3.98
N LYS A 235 -15.81 -20.49 3.64
CA LYS A 235 -17.22 -20.19 3.96
C LYS A 235 -18.18 -20.34 2.77
N LEU A 236 -17.67 -20.76 1.62
CA LEU A 236 -18.43 -21.14 0.42
C LEU A 236 -18.44 -22.66 0.25
#